data_c0e7b194ce172423111bbafc015f9ba1
#
_entry.id   c0e7b194ce172423111bbafc015f9ba1
#
_cell.length_a   1.000
_cell.length_b   1.000
_cell.length_c   1.000
_cell.angle_alpha   90.00
_cell.angle_beta   90.00
_cell.angle_gamma   90.00
#
_symmetry.space_group_name_H-M   'P 1'
#
loop_
_entity.id
_entity.type
_entity.pdbx_description
1 polymer ?
#
loop_
_entity_poly.entity_id
_entity_poly.type
_entity_poly.pdbx_seq_one_letter_code
_entity_poly.pdbx_strand_id
1 'polypeptide(L)'
;NTEPESVTHLNFRLRQAIGARDYPQAVEISERLCSTLQPLSREYAEASYMRALVADLMDDTPTAQVWFARSAMTDIQLAIRDNAALKSLANTLLDDDNIQRAMRYMRIVMDDARFFNSRLRPWQDALALHVIEEAYRVRRQRMDAMYNIFVVSIGCFMLLALGGVV
;
A
#
# COMPACT_ATOMS: atom_id res chain seq x y z
N ASN A 1 12.11 33.02 -21.54
CA ASN A 1 12.67 32.93 -20.17
C ASN A 1 11.53 32.64 -19.21
N THR A 2 11.14 31.38 -19.11
CA THR A 2 10.28 30.93 -18.00
C THR A 2 11.19 30.66 -16.82
N GLU A 3 11.08 31.49 -15.79
CA GLU A 3 11.71 31.17 -14.48
C GLU A 3 11.33 29.74 -14.06
N PRO A 4 12.26 28.97 -13.50
CA PRO A 4 11.94 27.65 -13.02
C PRO A 4 10.85 27.77 -11.94
N GLU A 5 9.70 27.19 -12.21
CA GLU A 5 8.57 27.16 -11.29
C GLU A 5 9.01 26.57 -9.96
N SER A 6 8.86 27.28 -8.87
CA SER A 6 9.33 26.81 -7.56
C SER A 6 8.60 25.53 -7.14
N VAL A 7 9.26 24.65 -6.41
CA VAL A 7 8.68 23.40 -5.86
C VAL A 7 7.39 23.69 -5.09
N THR A 8 7.36 24.78 -4.33
CA THR A 8 6.18 25.22 -3.58
C THR A 8 5.00 25.54 -4.51
N HIS A 9 5.26 26.23 -5.63
CA HIS A 9 4.22 26.58 -6.60
C HIS A 9 3.68 25.31 -7.31
N LEU A 10 4.56 24.41 -7.70
CA LEU A 10 4.16 23.12 -8.29
C LEU A 10 3.32 22.28 -7.33
N ASN A 11 3.69 22.22 -6.04
CA ASN A 11 2.91 21.54 -5.03
C ASN A 11 1.51 22.14 -4.84
N PHE A 12 1.40 23.47 -4.85
CA PHE A 12 0.12 24.15 -4.78
C PHE A 12 -0.76 23.80 -5.99
N ARG A 13 -0.22 23.90 -7.21
CA ARG A 13 -0.93 23.54 -8.45
C ARG A 13 -1.35 22.07 -8.48
N LEU A 14 -0.50 21.16 -7.99
CA LEU A 14 -0.82 19.74 -7.89
C LEU A 14 -2.05 19.51 -7.00
N ARG A 15 -2.07 20.13 -5.81
CA ARG A 15 -3.22 20.04 -4.90
C ARG A 15 -4.49 20.63 -5.51
N GLN A 16 -4.37 21.71 -6.25
CA GLN A 16 -5.49 22.32 -6.97
C GLN A 16 -6.03 21.40 -8.08
N ALA A 17 -5.15 20.80 -8.89
CA ALA A 17 -5.53 19.86 -9.94
C ALA A 17 -6.23 18.62 -9.36
N ILE A 18 -5.72 18.07 -8.25
CA ILE A 18 -6.37 16.96 -7.55
C ILE A 18 -7.77 17.35 -7.05
N GLY A 19 -7.89 18.53 -6.43
CA GLY A 19 -9.17 19.05 -5.94
C GLY A 19 -10.19 19.30 -7.06
N ALA A 20 -9.73 19.72 -8.24
CA ALA A 20 -10.53 19.90 -9.44
C ALA A 20 -10.81 18.57 -10.19
N ARG A 21 -10.22 17.45 -9.77
CA ARG A 21 -10.23 16.14 -10.44
C ARG A 21 -9.64 16.18 -11.85
N ASP A 22 -8.75 17.13 -12.12
CA ASP A 22 -7.96 17.18 -13.34
C ASP A 22 -6.75 16.25 -13.18
N TYR A 23 -7.00 14.96 -13.27
CA TYR A 23 -5.98 13.93 -13.08
C TYR A 23 -4.87 14.00 -14.15
N PRO A 24 -5.13 14.25 -15.44
CA PRO A 24 -4.07 14.41 -16.42
C PRO A 24 -3.07 15.50 -16.03
N GLN A 25 -3.54 16.67 -15.61
CA GLN A 25 -2.69 17.75 -15.15
C GLN A 25 -1.96 17.38 -13.84
N ALA A 26 -2.64 16.70 -12.92
CA ALA A 26 -2.04 16.23 -11.67
C ALA A 26 -0.89 15.23 -11.92
N VAL A 27 -1.05 14.32 -12.89
CA VAL A 27 0.00 13.38 -13.32
C VAL A 27 1.21 14.15 -13.83
N GLU A 28 1.04 15.05 -14.81
CA GLU A 28 2.13 15.84 -15.39
C GLU A 28 2.92 16.61 -14.32
N ILE A 29 2.22 17.31 -13.44
CA ILE A 29 2.86 18.11 -12.38
C ILE A 29 3.61 17.21 -11.38
N SER A 30 3.01 16.09 -10.97
CA SER A 30 3.64 15.16 -10.02
C SER A 30 4.88 14.47 -10.60
N GLU A 31 4.86 14.09 -11.88
CA GLU A 31 6.01 13.55 -12.58
C GLU A 31 7.14 14.56 -12.69
N ARG A 32 6.81 15.81 -13.03
CA ARG A 32 7.78 16.90 -13.07
C ARG A 32 8.41 17.15 -11.70
N LEU A 33 7.63 17.15 -10.62
CA LEU A 33 8.14 17.24 -9.24
C LEU A 33 9.11 16.09 -8.93
N CYS A 34 8.71 14.85 -9.17
CA CYS A 34 9.55 13.69 -8.90
C CYS A 34 10.84 13.67 -9.72
N SER A 35 10.84 14.20 -10.96
CA SER A 35 12.04 14.27 -11.82
C SER A 35 12.99 15.40 -11.45
N THR A 36 12.49 16.46 -10.80
CA THR A 36 13.29 17.65 -10.46
C THR A 36 13.92 17.53 -9.07
N LEU A 37 13.28 16.81 -8.15
CA LEU A 37 13.71 16.67 -6.77
C LEU A 37 14.82 15.63 -6.63
N GLN A 38 15.72 15.87 -5.66
CA GLN A 38 16.75 14.88 -5.35
C GLN A 38 16.14 13.63 -4.69
N PRO A 39 16.44 12.43 -5.21
CA PRO A 39 16.12 11.19 -4.53
C PRO A 39 16.67 11.22 -3.08
N LEU A 40 15.95 10.61 -2.16
CA LEU A 40 16.31 10.61 -0.73
C LEU A 40 16.24 12.00 -0.07
N SER A 41 15.31 12.85 -0.53
CA SER A 41 14.92 14.08 0.17
C SER A 41 13.49 13.93 0.73
N ARG A 42 13.16 14.74 1.72
CA ARG A 42 11.80 14.79 2.28
C ARG A 42 10.79 15.24 1.22
N GLU A 43 11.18 16.21 0.42
CA GLU A 43 10.38 16.74 -0.69
C GLU A 43 10.10 15.67 -1.75
N TYR A 44 11.09 14.81 -2.02
CA TYR A 44 10.90 13.68 -2.94
C TYR A 44 9.94 12.63 -2.36
N ALA A 45 10.01 12.34 -1.06
CA ALA A 45 9.07 11.43 -0.41
C ALA A 45 7.63 11.96 -0.52
N GLU A 46 7.41 13.26 -0.25
CA GLU A 46 6.11 13.92 -0.37
C GLU A 46 5.61 13.92 -1.83
N ALA A 47 6.45 14.27 -2.80
CA ALA A 47 6.11 14.26 -4.23
C ALA A 47 5.74 12.85 -4.71
N SER A 48 6.51 11.84 -4.29
CA SER A 48 6.23 10.43 -4.59
C SER A 48 4.90 9.96 -3.99
N TYR A 49 4.59 10.38 -2.76
CA TYR A 49 3.30 10.11 -2.15
C TYR A 49 2.14 10.74 -2.94
N MET A 50 2.28 12.00 -3.34
CA MET A 50 1.26 12.69 -4.13
C MET A 50 1.07 12.05 -5.51
N ARG A 51 2.16 11.60 -6.15
CA ARG A 51 2.09 10.87 -7.42
C ARG A 51 1.34 9.52 -7.27
N ALA A 52 1.60 8.83 -6.16
CA ALA A 52 0.87 7.59 -5.82
C ALA A 52 -0.62 7.86 -5.58
N LEU A 53 -0.94 8.93 -4.84
CA LEU A 53 -2.32 9.32 -4.56
C LEU A 53 -3.10 9.64 -5.85
N VAL A 54 -2.46 10.31 -6.82
CA VAL A 54 -3.08 10.58 -8.12
C VAL A 54 -3.40 9.29 -8.86
N ALA A 55 -2.45 8.33 -8.88
CA ALA A 55 -2.67 7.02 -9.49
C ALA A 55 -3.81 6.23 -8.80
N ASP A 56 -3.84 6.25 -7.48
CA ASP A 56 -4.88 5.61 -6.67
C ASP A 56 -6.27 6.20 -6.95
N LEU A 57 -6.38 7.53 -7.09
CA LEU A 57 -7.61 8.21 -7.47
C LEU A 57 -8.07 7.94 -8.92
N MET A 58 -7.16 7.43 -9.75
CA MET A 58 -7.44 6.99 -11.13
C MET A 58 -7.69 5.47 -11.23
N ASP A 59 -7.76 4.76 -10.09
CA ASP A 59 -7.87 3.30 -10.01
C ASP A 59 -6.67 2.56 -10.67
N ASP A 60 -5.53 3.24 -10.87
CA ASP A 60 -4.28 2.63 -11.34
C ASP A 60 -3.47 2.09 -10.15
N THR A 61 -3.98 1.00 -9.58
CA THR A 61 -3.38 0.33 -8.42
C THR A 61 -1.91 -0.06 -8.62
N PRO A 62 -1.47 -0.60 -9.78
CA PRO A 62 -0.06 -0.96 -9.96
C PRO A 62 0.87 0.26 -9.88
N THR A 63 0.52 1.36 -10.52
CA THR A 63 1.30 2.61 -10.44
C THR A 63 1.28 3.20 -9.03
N ALA A 64 0.13 3.19 -8.36
CA ALA A 64 -0.01 3.66 -6.99
C ALA A 64 0.91 2.88 -6.04
N GLN A 65 0.93 1.55 -6.13
CA GLN A 65 1.80 0.70 -5.32
C GLN A 65 3.29 1.02 -5.49
N VAL A 66 3.74 1.22 -6.72
CA VAL A 66 5.14 1.57 -7.00
C VAL A 66 5.52 2.89 -6.34
N TRP A 67 4.68 3.90 -6.46
CA TRP A 67 4.99 5.24 -5.94
C TRP A 67 4.81 5.34 -4.42
N PHE A 68 3.81 4.67 -3.83
CA PHE A 68 3.71 4.54 -2.38
C PHE A 68 4.92 3.80 -1.80
N ALA A 69 5.41 2.75 -2.47
CA ALA A 69 6.61 2.04 -2.04
C ALA A 69 7.86 2.94 -2.09
N ARG A 70 8.03 3.75 -3.15
CA ARG A 70 9.14 4.72 -3.25
C ARG A 70 9.10 5.74 -2.13
N SER A 71 7.93 6.33 -1.87
CA SER A 71 7.74 7.27 -0.77
C SER A 71 8.07 6.63 0.59
N ALA A 72 7.49 5.46 0.89
CA ALA A 72 7.73 4.74 2.14
C ALA A 72 9.22 4.35 2.33
N MET A 73 9.89 3.91 1.26
CA MET A 73 11.33 3.62 1.30
C MET A 73 12.16 4.85 1.62
N THR A 74 11.83 5.99 1.02
CA THR A 74 12.49 7.27 1.28
C THR A 74 12.28 7.71 2.72
N ASP A 75 11.05 7.61 3.25
CA ASP A 75 10.73 7.91 4.65
C ASP A 75 11.56 7.04 5.62
N ILE A 76 11.64 5.74 5.36
CA ILE A 76 12.44 4.81 6.18
C ILE A 76 13.93 5.18 6.15
N GLN A 77 14.48 5.47 4.97
CA GLN A 77 15.90 5.83 4.82
C GLN A 77 16.26 7.16 5.49
N LEU A 78 15.31 8.10 5.53
CA LEU A 78 15.45 9.38 6.21
C LEU A 78 15.04 9.34 7.69
N ALA A 79 14.69 8.16 8.23
CA ALA A 79 14.15 7.99 9.57
C ALA A 79 12.90 8.84 9.85
N ILE A 80 12.11 9.16 8.82
CA ILE A 80 10.82 9.85 8.93
C ILE A 80 9.77 8.82 9.33
N ARG A 81 9.08 9.04 10.44
CA ARG A 81 8.10 8.13 11.03
C ARG A 81 6.65 8.56 10.80
N ASP A 82 6.36 9.22 9.69
CA ASP A 82 4.97 9.59 9.35
C ASP A 82 4.14 8.36 8.93
N ASN A 83 4.76 7.39 8.26
CA ASN A 83 4.17 6.11 7.83
C ASN A 83 2.90 6.24 6.94
N ALA A 84 2.56 7.43 6.46
CA ALA A 84 1.37 7.63 5.61
C ALA A 84 1.47 6.81 4.31
N ALA A 85 2.64 6.83 3.67
CA ALA A 85 2.89 6.07 2.45
C ALA A 85 2.84 4.56 2.68
N LEU A 86 3.43 4.08 3.80
CA LEU A 86 3.41 2.66 4.13
C LEU A 86 2.00 2.15 4.43
N LYS A 87 1.16 2.96 5.10
CA LYS A 87 -0.25 2.66 5.33
C LYS A 87 -1.04 2.61 4.02
N SER A 88 -0.88 3.61 3.15
CA SER A 88 -1.54 3.63 1.85
C SER A 88 -1.13 2.42 1.00
N LEU A 89 0.17 2.07 0.98
CA LEU A 89 0.65 0.87 0.32
C LEU A 89 -0.01 -0.40 0.89
N ALA A 90 -0.13 -0.53 2.21
CA ALA A 90 -0.79 -1.68 2.82
C ALA A 90 -2.25 -1.80 2.37
N ASN A 91 -2.97 -0.68 2.23
CA ASN A 91 -4.35 -0.69 1.77
C ASN A 91 -4.49 -1.13 0.31
N THR A 92 -3.52 -0.81 -0.56
CA THR A 92 -3.54 -1.26 -1.96
C THR A 92 -3.13 -2.72 -2.16
N LEU A 93 -2.65 -3.40 -1.11
CA LEU A 93 -2.20 -4.79 -1.13
C LEU A 93 -3.24 -5.77 -0.54
N LEU A 94 -4.53 -5.43 -0.58
CA LEU A 94 -5.61 -6.27 -0.02
C LEU A 94 -5.99 -7.44 -0.92
N ASP A 95 -5.37 -7.59 -2.08
CA ASP A 95 -5.54 -8.75 -2.95
C ASP A 95 -5.03 -10.05 -2.29
N ASP A 96 -5.50 -11.17 -2.80
CA ASP A 96 -5.26 -12.49 -2.22
C ASP A 96 -3.77 -12.86 -2.13
N ASP A 97 -2.92 -12.34 -3.01
CA ASP A 97 -1.51 -12.73 -3.04
C ASP A 97 -0.63 -11.88 -2.11
N ASN A 98 -1.07 -10.69 -1.77
CA ASN A 98 -0.27 -9.71 -1.06
C ASN A 98 -0.74 -9.41 0.37
N ILE A 99 -1.84 -10.04 0.82
CA ILE A 99 -2.44 -9.76 2.14
C ILE A 99 -1.45 -9.94 3.32
N GLN A 100 -0.50 -10.87 3.21
CA GLN A 100 0.52 -11.06 4.24
C GLN A 100 1.48 -9.87 4.31
N ARG A 101 1.79 -9.24 3.16
CA ARG A 101 2.58 -8.00 3.11
C ARG A 101 1.81 -6.83 3.70
N ALA A 102 0.53 -6.69 3.34
CA ALA A 102 -0.36 -5.68 3.91
C ALA A 102 -0.38 -5.75 5.45
N MET A 103 -0.57 -6.95 6.01
CA MET A 103 -0.53 -7.19 7.45
C MET A 103 0.80 -6.80 8.08
N ARG A 104 1.92 -7.13 7.45
CA ARG A 104 3.26 -6.79 7.95
C ARG A 104 3.47 -5.27 7.98
N TYR A 105 3.12 -4.58 6.90
CA TYR A 105 3.27 -3.12 6.82
C TYR A 105 2.37 -2.42 7.83
N MET A 106 1.13 -2.88 8.01
CA MET A 106 0.22 -2.28 8.97
C MET A 106 0.68 -2.47 10.42
N ARG A 107 1.30 -3.61 10.75
CA ARG A 107 1.92 -3.79 12.08
C ARG A 107 3.01 -2.77 12.34
N ILE A 108 3.89 -2.50 11.38
CA ILE A 108 4.93 -1.48 11.51
C ILE A 108 4.31 -0.11 11.78
N VAL A 109 3.29 0.27 11.01
CA VAL A 109 2.55 1.54 11.20
C VAL A 109 1.98 1.63 12.60
N MET A 110 1.36 0.56 13.11
CA MET A 110 0.76 0.53 14.45
C MET A 110 1.81 0.56 15.57
N ASP A 111 2.93 -0.14 15.41
CA ASP A 111 4.01 -0.15 16.40
C ASP A 111 4.67 1.22 16.50
N ASP A 112 4.93 1.89 15.39
CA ASP A 112 5.43 3.27 15.38
C ASP A 112 4.41 4.24 15.99
N ALA A 113 3.12 4.12 15.66
CA ALA A 113 2.07 4.97 16.23
C ALA A 113 1.98 4.82 17.76
N ARG A 114 2.13 3.61 18.28
CA ARG A 114 2.16 3.33 19.73
C ARG A 114 3.41 3.91 20.38
N PHE A 115 4.59 3.72 19.78
CA PHE A 115 5.86 4.20 20.31
C PHE A 115 5.87 5.73 20.47
N PHE A 116 5.36 6.46 19.47
CA PHE A 116 5.31 7.93 19.49
C PHE A 116 4.07 8.50 20.20
N ASN A 117 3.25 7.65 20.83
CA ASN A 117 2.02 8.06 21.51
C ASN A 117 1.15 9.02 20.66
N SER A 118 1.05 8.71 19.37
CA SER A 118 0.32 9.53 18.39
C SER A 118 -1.17 9.53 18.71
N ARG A 119 -1.68 10.63 19.30
CA ARG A 119 -3.09 10.75 19.72
C ARG A 119 -4.07 11.00 18.57
N LEU A 120 -3.57 11.36 17.38
CA LEU A 120 -4.42 11.90 16.32
C LEU A 120 -4.92 10.88 15.29
N ARG A 121 -4.29 9.69 15.19
CA ARG A 121 -4.63 8.70 14.15
C ARG A 121 -4.96 7.27 14.63
N PRO A 122 -4.95 6.92 15.93
CA PRO A 122 -5.05 5.51 16.35
C PRO A 122 -6.34 4.82 15.87
N TRP A 123 -7.46 5.54 15.80
CA TRP A 123 -8.73 4.96 15.37
C TRP A 123 -8.79 4.70 13.86
N GLN A 124 -8.17 5.56 13.03
CA GLN A 124 -8.11 5.36 11.58
C GLN A 124 -7.19 4.19 11.22
N ASP A 125 -6.06 4.08 11.93
CA ASP A 125 -5.11 3.01 11.75
C ASP A 125 -5.67 1.67 12.27
N ALA A 126 -6.41 1.70 13.38
CA ALA A 126 -7.11 0.52 13.90
C ALA A 126 -8.22 0.02 12.95
N LEU A 127 -8.96 0.93 12.31
CA LEU A 127 -9.97 0.56 11.32
C LEU A 127 -9.34 -0.10 10.09
N ALA A 128 -8.26 0.48 9.56
CA ALA A 128 -7.52 -0.09 8.44
C ALA A 128 -6.93 -1.46 8.79
N LEU A 129 -6.36 -1.61 10.00
CA LEU A 129 -5.87 -2.89 10.48
C LEU A 129 -6.99 -3.94 10.56
N HIS A 130 -8.16 -3.56 11.07
CA HIS A 130 -9.31 -4.47 11.18
C HIS A 130 -9.75 -5.00 9.80
N VAL A 131 -9.82 -4.14 8.79
CA VAL A 131 -10.16 -4.55 7.41
C VAL A 131 -9.13 -5.55 6.87
N ILE A 132 -7.85 -5.28 7.09
CA ILE A 132 -6.76 -6.16 6.65
C ILE A 132 -6.79 -7.49 7.42
N GLU A 133 -7.01 -7.47 8.73
CA GLU A 133 -7.12 -8.68 9.56
C GLU A 133 -8.30 -9.56 9.13
N GLU A 134 -9.43 -8.96 8.81
CA GLU A 134 -10.61 -9.69 8.35
C GLU A 134 -10.34 -10.35 6.99
N ALA A 135 -9.76 -9.62 6.04
CA ALA A 135 -9.39 -10.17 4.73
C ALA A 135 -8.39 -11.33 4.88
N TYR A 136 -7.40 -11.17 5.76
CA TYR A 136 -6.43 -12.24 6.07
C TYR A 136 -7.09 -13.47 6.69
N ARG A 137 -8.03 -13.29 7.63
CA ARG A 137 -8.77 -14.37 8.28
C ARG A 137 -9.60 -15.16 7.28
N VAL A 138 -10.34 -14.47 6.41
CA VAL A 138 -11.15 -15.10 5.36
C VAL A 138 -10.29 -15.93 4.42
N ARG A 139 -9.14 -15.39 3.99
CA ARG A 139 -8.20 -16.12 3.14
C ARG A 139 -7.66 -17.37 3.82
N ARG A 140 -7.22 -17.24 5.07
CA ARG A 140 -6.69 -18.39 5.84
C ARG A 140 -7.73 -19.49 5.96
N GLN A 141 -8.99 -19.15 6.24
CA GLN A 141 -10.07 -20.12 6.31
C GLN A 141 -10.29 -20.85 4.97
N ARG A 142 -10.22 -20.13 3.84
CA ARG A 142 -10.30 -20.75 2.50
C ARG A 142 -9.13 -21.71 2.24
N MET A 143 -7.92 -21.31 2.59
CA MET A 143 -6.73 -22.16 2.44
C MET A 143 -6.83 -23.43 3.29
N ASP A 144 -7.25 -23.31 4.55
CA ASP A 144 -7.42 -24.44 5.47
C ASP A 144 -8.52 -25.39 4.95
N ALA A 145 -9.63 -24.85 4.41
CA ALA A 145 -10.68 -25.66 3.80
C ALA A 145 -10.19 -26.39 2.54
N MET A 146 -9.45 -25.74 1.67
CA MET A 146 -8.85 -26.37 0.48
C MET A 146 -7.84 -27.47 0.87
N TYR A 147 -7.01 -27.21 1.87
CA TYR A 147 -6.06 -28.19 2.39
C TYR A 147 -6.79 -29.42 2.94
N ASN A 148 -7.85 -29.23 3.71
CA ASN A 148 -8.65 -30.33 4.26
C ASN A 148 -9.31 -31.16 3.15
N ILE A 149 -9.87 -30.52 2.12
CA ILE A 149 -10.43 -31.22 0.95
C ILE A 149 -9.35 -32.05 0.26
N PHE A 150 -8.17 -31.49 0.07
CA PHE A 150 -7.04 -32.16 -0.57
C PHE A 150 -6.59 -33.38 0.23
N VAL A 151 -6.43 -33.26 1.55
CA VAL A 151 -6.05 -34.37 2.43
C VAL A 151 -7.09 -35.48 2.41
N VAL A 152 -8.38 -35.14 2.49
CA VAL A 152 -9.48 -36.10 2.43
C VAL A 152 -9.49 -36.84 1.07
N SER A 153 -9.32 -36.11 -0.03
CA SER A 153 -9.31 -36.69 -1.37
C SER A 153 -8.15 -37.67 -1.57
N ILE A 154 -6.95 -37.36 -1.07
CA ILE A 154 -5.81 -38.26 -1.07
C ILE A 154 -6.12 -39.50 -0.23
N GLY A 155 -6.67 -39.34 0.96
CA GLY A 155 -7.06 -40.45 1.82
C GLY A 155 -8.06 -41.39 1.16
N CYS A 156 -9.10 -40.86 0.54
CA CYS A 156 -10.07 -41.63 -0.23
C CYS A 156 -9.41 -42.38 -1.40
N PHE A 157 -8.53 -41.71 -2.14
CA PHE A 157 -7.83 -42.32 -3.26
C PHE A 157 -6.93 -43.49 -2.82
N MET A 158 -6.21 -43.35 -1.70
CA MET A 158 -5.40 -44.41 -1.13
C MET A 158 -6.24 -45.61 -0.69
N LEU A 159 -7.39 -45.37 -0.05
CA LEU A 159 -8.30 -46.42 0.35
C LEU A 159 -8.85 -47.22 -0.84
N LEU A 160 -9.22 -46.51 -1.93
CA LEU A 160 -9.67 -47.15 -3.16
C LEU A 160 -8.55 -47.99 -3.83
N ALA A 161 -7.33 -47.48 -3.84
CA ALA A 161 -6.18 -48.18 -4.39
C ALA A 161 -5.86 -49.46 -3.62
N LEU A 162 -5.98 -49.44 -2.30
CA LEU A 162 -5.77 -50.63 -1.44
C LEU A 162 -6.91 -51.62 -1.54
N GLY A 163 -8.16 -51.15 -1.65
CA GLY A 163 -9.33 -52.03 -1.78
C GLY A 163 -9.48 -52.68 -3.16
N GLY A 164 -8.85 -52.09 -4.21
CA GLY A 164 -8.86 -52.67 -5.56
C GLY A 164 -7.78 -53.77 -5.81
N VAL A 165 -6.94 -54.10 -4.81
CA VAL A 165 -5.87 -55.11 -4.88
C VAL A 165 -6.33 -56.44 -4.27
N VAL A 166 -7.56 -56.54 -3.75
CA VAL A 166 -8.17 -57.78 -3.25
C VAL A 166 -9.12 -58.32 -4.31
#